data_13ff6152b8865ed525705b3a3f5034a1
#
_entry.id   13ff6152b8865ed525705b3a3f5034a1
#
_cell.length_a   1.000
_cell.length_b   1.000
_cell.length_c   1.000
_cell.angle_alpha   90.00
_cell.angle_beta   90.00
_cell.angle_gamma   90.00
#
_symmetry.space_group_name_H-M   'P 1'
#
loop_
_entity.id
_entity.type
_entity.pdbx_description
1 polymer ?
#
loop_
_entity_poly.entity_id
_entity_poly.type
_entity_poly.pdbx_seq_one_letter_code
_entity_poly.pdbx_strand_id
1 'polypeptide(L)'
;MRSLASILLFIVYMISILVGHIFVINFLPYPYNHLHVIFSILALSLSISTDRKIILLALCTSYIAELFGSTPFGLNTFSLLSSLLIMHWLQFNIFSNRSFYMIFFSVLMGMSLYRGIFLACLTINNYFLGLENLPYKEIIADAGWEVLLTSTLTFVVYLLYVKLAGRSRFSSRKTSIYYGKTF
;
A
#
# COMPACT_ATOMS: atom_id res chain seq x y z
N MET A 1 -26.33 -9.28 14.46
CA MET A 1 -25.75 -8.04 14.99
C MET A 1 -24.24 -7.93 14.78
N ARG A 2 -23.41 -8.97 15.01
CA ARG A 2 -21.95 -8.93 14.81
C ARG A 2 -21.50 -8.62 13.35
N SER A 3 -22.23 -9.11 12.35
CA SER A 3 -21.91 -8.85 10.94
C SER A 3 -22.11 -7.39 10.53
N LEU A 4 -23.17 -6.77 11.02
CA LEU A 4 -23.52 -5.38 10.67
C LEU A 4 -22.52 -4.39 11.27
N ALA A 5 -22.10 -4.62 12.51
CA ALA A 5 -21.03 -3.84 13.14
C ALA A 5 -19.68 -3.97 12.40
N SER A 6 -19.34 -5.17 11.90
CA SER A 6 -18.12 -5.37 11.12
C SER A 6 -18.16 -4.64 9.77
N ILE A 7 -19.31 -4.60 9.10
CA ILE A 7 -19.48 -3.87 7.85
C ILE A 7 -19.36 -2.36 8.10
N LEU A 8 -19.98 -1.86 9.15
CA LEU A 8 -19.94 -0.45 9.49
C LEU A 8 -18.51 0.00 9.84
N LEU A 9 -17.77 -0.78 10.62
CA LEU A 9 -16.35 -0.54 10.91
C LEU A 9 -15.49 -0.54 9.64
N PHE A 10 -15.75 -1.44 8.70
CA PHE A 10 -15.05 -1.49 7.42
C PHE A 10 -15.28 -0.22 6.61
N ILE A 11 -16.54 0.24 6.52
CA ILE A 11 -16.89 1.47 5.81
C ILE A 11 -16.23 2.70 6.46
N VAL A 12 -16.31 2.81 7.79
CA VAL A 12 -15.67 3.93 8.53
C VAL A 12 -14.17 3.94 8.30
N TYR A 13 -13.51 2.77 8.36
CA TYR A 13 -12.07 2.67 8.10
C TYR A 13 -11.71 3.08 6.68
N MET A 14 -12.48 2.63 5.68
CA MET A 14 -12.31 3.01 4.28
C MET A 14 -12.46 4.53 4.07
N ILE A 15 -13.51 5.15 4.63
CA ILE A 15 -13.72 6.59 4.53
C ILE A 15 -12.58 7.36 5.20
N SER A 16 -12.10 6.91 6.35
CA SER A 16 -10.98 7.55 7.05
C SER A 16 -9.69 7.54 6.22
N ILE A 17 -9.40 6.46 5.49
CA ILE A 17 -8.26 6.37 4.59
C ILE A 17 -8.39 7.38 3.45
N LEU A 18 -9.57 7.45 2.82
CA LEU A 18 -9.84 8.35 1.70
C LEU A 18 -9.75 9.83 2.12
N VAL A 19 -10.39 10.18 3.24
CA VAL A 19 -10.32 11.55 3.79
C VAL A 19 -8.88 11.94 4.11
N GLY A 20 -8.11 11.05 4.75
CA GLY A 20 -6.69 11.27 5.02
C GLY A 20 -5.86 11.48 3.75
N HIS A 21 -6.13 10.71 2.69
CA HIS A 21 -5.46 10.87 1.41
C HIS A 21 -5.77 12.20 0.74
N ILE A 22 -7.06 12.56 0.66
CA ILE A 22 -7.51 13.84 0.10
C ILE A 22 -6.94 15.02 0.89
N PHE A 23 -6.89 14.91 2.22
CA PHE A 23 -6.30 15.94 3.07
C PHE A 23 -4.81 16.16 2.74
N VAL A 24 -4.04 15.10 2.63
CA VAL A 24 -2.61 15.17 2.31
C VAL A 24 -2.36 15.83 0.96
N ILE A 25 -3.09 15.42 -0.08
CA ILE A 25 -2.92 15.98 -1.43
C ILE A 25 -3.24 17.48 -1.47
N ASN A 26 -4.28 17.93 -0.78
CA ASN A 26 -4.77 19.30 -0.91
C ASN A 26 -4.10 20.28 0.07
N PHE A 27 -3.66 19.84 1.24
CA PHE A 27 -3.20 20.74 2.32
C PHE A 27 -1.70 20.73 2.53
N LEU A 28 -0.97 19.69 2.08
CA LEU A 28 0.48 19.69 2.24
C LEU A 28 1.18 20.38 1.08
N PRO A 29 2.26 21.15 1.38
CA PRO A 29 3.09 21.74 0.33
C PRO A 29 3.95 20.68 -0.35
N TYR A 30 4.43 21.01 -1.56
CA TYR A 30 5.44 20.21 -2.26
C TYR A 30 6.71 20.06 -1.39
N PRO A 31 7.35 18.86 -1.30
CA PRO A 31 7.00 17.61 -1.99
C PRO A 31 6.04 16.68 -1.21
N TYR A 32 5.56 17.07 -0.03
CA TYR A 32 4.77 16.21 0.86
C TYR A 32 3.38 15.87 0.34
N ASN A 33 2.83 16.65 -0.60
CA ASN A 33 1.59 16.37 -1.28
C ASN A 33 1.63 15.09 -2.15
N HIS A 34 2.83 14.56 -2.45
CA HIS A 34 3.02 13.30 -3.17
C HIS A 34 2.93 12.05 -2.27
N LEU A 35 2.66 12.20 -0.97
CA LEU A 35 2.48 11.08 -0.05
C LEU A 35 1.26 10.23 -0.43
N HIS A 36 1.48 8.95 -0.73
CA HIS A 36 0.41 8.01 -1.06
C HIS A 36 -0.13 7.33 0.20
N VAL A 37 -1.03 8.02 0.92
CA VAL A 37 -1.57 7.58 2.22
C VAL A 37 -2.30 6.24 2.10
N ILE A 38 -3.07 6.04 1.01
CA ILE A 38 -3.81 4.79 0.76
C ILE A 38 -2.82 3.62 0.74
N PHE A 39 -1.75 3.73 -0.05
CA PHE A 39 -0.73 2.68 -0.14
C PHE A 39 -0.06 2.42 1.22
N SER A 40 0.33 3.48 1.94
CA SER A 40 0.97 3.37 3.26
C SER A 40 0.13 2.56 4.24
N ILE A 41 -1.16 2.89 4.36
CA ILE A 41 -2.05 2.23 5.32
C ILE A 41 -2.32 0.78 4.90
N LEU A 42 -2.52 0.52 3.62
CA LEU A 42 -2.75 -0.84 3.10
C LEU A 42 -1.51 -1.72 3.26
N ALA A 43 -0.32 -1.18 2.95
CA ALA A 43 0.95 -1.88 3.12
C ALA A 43 1.23 -2.21 4.59
N LEU A 44 0.95 -1.26 5.52
CA LEU A 44 1.03 -1.50 6.96
C LEU A 44 0.05 -2.58 7.40
N SER A 45 -1.20 -2.50 6.98
CA SER A 45 -2.24 -3.48 7.31
C SER A 45 -1.84 -4.89 6.85
N LEU A 46 -1.29 -5.03 5.64
CA LEU A 46 -0.76 -6.28 5.10
C LEU A 46 0.43 -6.81 5.90
N SER A 47 1.31 -5.92 6.37
CA SER A 47 2.48 -6.31 7.15
C SER A 47 2.12 -6.78 8.56
N ILE A 48 1.03 -6.24 9.14
CA ILE A 48 0.56 -6.58 10.50
C ILE A 48 -0.35 -7.81 10.49
N SER A 49 -1.28 -7.88 9.53
CA SER A 49 -2.30 -8.92 9.42
C SER A 49 -2.27 -9.56 8.03
N THR A 50 -2.48 -10.86 8.00
CA THR A 50 -2.55 -11.65 6.75
C THR A 50 -4.00 -11.88 6.29
N ASP A 51 -4.93 -11.07 6.78
CA ASP A 51 -6.34 -11.22 6.45
C ASP A 51 -6.64 -10.85 5.00
N ARG A 52 -7.35 -11.74 4.30
CA ARG A 52 -7.81 -11.51 2.91
C ARG A 52 -8.72 -10.29 2.78
N LYS A 53 -9.34 -9.84 3.86
CA LYS A 53 -10.17 -8.62 3.91
C LYS A 53 -9.40 -7.35 3.55
N ILE A 54 -8.09 -7.34 3.75
CA ILE A 54 -7.23 -6.20 3.39
C ILE A 54 -7.17 -6.02 1.87
N ILE A 55 -7.14 -7.11 1.10
CA ILE A 55 -7.16 -7.06 -0.36
C ILE A 55 -8.50 -6.49 -0.86
N LEU A 56 -9.60 -6.90 -0.23
CA LEU A 56 -10.92 -6.34 -0.56
C LEU A 56 -11.01 -4.85 -0.18
N LEU A 57 -10.44 -4.45 0.96
CA LEU A 57 -10.32 -3.05 1.35
C LEU A 57 -9.50 -2.25 0.33
N ALA A 58 -8.38 -2.82 -0.14
CA ALA A 58 -7.53 -2.20 -1.15
C ALA A 58 -8.30 -1.97 -2.46
N LEU A 59 -9.07 -2.96 -2.89
CA LEU A 59 -9.91 -2.86 -4.09
C LEU A 59 -10.96 -1.76 -3.93
N CYS A 60 -11.70 -1.73 -2.83
CA CYS A 60 -12.74 -0.73 -2.60
C CYS A 60 -12.15 0.69 -2.47
N THR A 61 -11.07 0.87 -1.71
CA THR A 61 -10.46 2.19 -1.52
C THR A 61 -9.83 2.73 -2.79
N SER A 62 -9.13 1.89 -3.57
CA SER A 62 -8.52 2.32 -4.84
C SER A 62 -9.57 2.66 -5.88
N TYR A 63 -10.65 1.86 -5.97
CA TYR A 63 -11.75 2.12 -6.89
C TYR A 63 -12.44 3.45 -6.59
N ILE A 64 -12.75 3.73 -5.32
CA ILE A 64 -13.38 4.98 -4.93
C ILE A 64 -12.41 6.16 -5.14
N ALA A 65 -11.11 6.01 -4.79
CA ALA A 65 -10.13 7.06 -5.02
C ALA A 65 -10.01 7.41 -6.51
N GLU A 66 -10.15 6.43 -7.39
CA GLU A 66 -10.09 6.61 -8.84
C GLU A 66 -11.29 7.41 -9.40
N LEU A 67 -12.48 7.30 -8.78
CA LEU A 67 -13.63 8.11 -9.15
C LEU A 67 -13.41 9.62 -8.93
N PHE A 68 -12.51 9.98 -8.02
CA PHE A 68 -12.14 11.39 -7.74
C PHE A 68 -10.84 11.81 -8.46
N GLY A 69 -10.19 10.89 -9.15
CA GLY A 69 -8.94 11.14 -9.89
C GLY A 69 -9.19 11.62 -11.32
N SER A 70 -8.20 12.25 -11.92
CA SER A 70 -8.19 12.68 -13.33
C SER A 70 -7.54 11.66 -14.27
N THR A 71 -7.11 10.51 -13.74
CA THR A 71 -6.45 9.45 -14.50
C THR A 71 -7.48 8.56 -15.22
N PRO A 72 -7.09 7.90 -16.34
CA PRO A 72 -7.95 6.93 -17.00
C PRO A 72 -8.41 5.84 -16.03
N PHE A 73 -9.69 5.50 -16.11
CA PHE A 73 -10.33 4.56 -15.19
C PHE A 73 -9.70 3.15 -15.24
N GLY A 74 -9.51 2.54 -14.10
CA GLY A 74 -8.91 1.20 -13.94
C GLY A 74 -7.40 1.21 -13.75
N LEU A 75 -6.71 2.28 -14.15
CA LEU A 75 -5.26 2.36 -14.19
C LEU A 75 -4.63 2.36 -12.79
N ASN A 76 -5.15 3.22 -11.94
CA ASN A 76 -4.69 3.35 -10.56
C ASN A 76 -5.06 2.11 -9.72
N THR A 77 -6.29 1.63 -9.84
CA THR A 77 -6.79 0.44 -9.15
C THR A 77 -5.99 -0.80 -9.54
N PHE A 78 -5.74 -1.02 -10.84
CA PHE A 78 -4.96 -2.15 -11.32
C PHE A 78 -3.51 -2.12 -10.81
N SER A 79 -2.85 -0.97 -10.90
CA SER A 79 -1.47 -0.80 -10.45
C SER A 79 -1.33 -1.03 -8.94
N LEU A 80 -2.26 -0.50 -8.14
CA LEU A 80 -2.25 -0.63 -6.69
C LEU A 80 -2.51 -2.07 -6.27
N LEU A 81 -3.50 -2.74 -6.82
CA LEU A 81 -3.80 -4.13 -6.50
C LEU A 81 -2.66 -5.07 -6.88
N SER A 82 -2.12 -4.92 -8.10
CA SER A 82 -1.01 -5.74 -8.58
C SER A 82 0.21 -5.61 -7.67
N SER A 83 0.58 -4.37 -7.31
CA SER A 83 1.74 -4.12 -6.43
C SER A 83 1.54 -4.68 -5.02
N LEU A 84 0.33 -4.54 -4.44
CA LEU A 84 0.02 -5.10 -3.12
C LEU A 84 0.01 -6.63 -3.13
N LEU A 85 -0.48 -7.27 -4.18
CA LEU A 85 -0.45 -8.72 -4.32
C LEU A 85 0.98 -9.24 -4.43
N ILE A 86 1.82 -8.59 -5.24
CA ILE A 86 3.24 -8.94 -5.36
C ILE A 86 3.96 -8.71 -4.01
N MET A 87 3.70 -7.58 -3.34
CA MET A 87 4.25 -7.30 -2.02
C MET A 87 3.85 -8.36 -1.00
N HIS A 88 2.59 -8.77 -0.99
CA HIS A 88 2.08 -9.83 -0.12
C HIS A 88 2.79 -11.16 -0.41
N TRP A 89 2.93 -11.54 -1.68
CA TRP A 89 3.65 -12.73 -2.09
C TRP A 89 5.13 -12.71 -1.66
N LEU A 90 5.81 -11.58 -1.85
CA LEU A 90 7.20 -11.38 -1.40
C LEU A 90 7.35 -11.55 0.12
N GLN A 91 6.43 -10.98 0.89
CA GLN A 91 6.44 -11.10 2.35
C GLN A 91 6.25 -12.54 2.84
N PHE A 92 5.48 -13.35 2.11
CA PHE A 92 5.24 -14.74 2.46
C PHE A 92 6.38 -15.67 2.05
N ASN A 93 6.92 -15.50 0.83
CA ASN A 93 7.84 -16.46 0.24
C ASN A 93 9.31 -16.11 0.46
N ILE A 94 9.65 -14.82 0.47
CA ILE A 94 11.05 -14.39 0.52
C ILE A 94 11.39 -13.85 1.90
N PHE A 95 10.51 -13.08 2.52
CA PHE A 95 10.76 -12.43 3.80
C PHE A 95 10.19 -13.20 4.99
N SER A 96 10.61 -14.47 5.17
CA SER A 96 10.14 -15.29 6.30
C SER A 96 10.59 -14.75 7.66
N ASN A 97 11.72 -14.07 7.74
CA ASN A 97 12.18 -13.35 8.93
C ASN A 97 11.61 -11.92 8.95
N ARG A 98 10.67 -11.64 9.86
CA ARG A 98 10.08 -10.32 10.06
C ARG A 98 11.06 -9.32 10.70
N SER A 99 12.20 -9.09 10.08
CA SER A 99 13.14 -8.03 10.47
C SER A 99 12.57 -6.67 10.05
N PHE A 100 12.86 -5.62 10.82
CA PHE A 100 12.46 -4.24 10.49
C PHE A 100 12.90 -3.81 9.09
N TYR A 101 14.12 -4.17 8.70
CA TYR A 101 14.66 -3.86 7.37
C TYR A 101 13.87 -4.53 6.25
N MET A 102 13.41 -5.75 6.46
CA MET A 102 12.63 -6.51 5.47
C MET A 102 11.30 -5.84 5.15
N ILE A 103 10.66 -5.23 6.16
CA ILE A 103 9.39 -4.51 5.94
C ILE A 103 9.65 -3.23 5.17
N PHE A 104 10.71 -2.48 5.51
CA PHE A 104 11.09 -1.29 4.75
C PHE A 104 11.35 -1.62 3.27
N PHE A 105 12.16 -2.63 3.01
CA PHE A 105 12.44 -3.08 1.63
C PHE A 105 11.19 -3.58 0.91
N SER A 106 10.32 -4.30 1.60
CA SER A 106 9.05 -4.79 1.02
C SER A 106 8.13 -3.64 0.60
N VAL A 107 8.01 -2.60 1.44
CA VAL A 107 7.21 -1.41 1.13
C VAL A 107 7.84 -0.60 -0.01
N LEU A 108 9.15 -0.41 0.02
CA LEU A 108 9.88 0.31 -1.02
C LEU A 108 9.74 -0.40 -2.37
N MET A 109 9.91 -1.71 -2.42
CA MET A 109 9.70 -2.52 -3.63
C MET A 109 8.25 -2.47 -4.09
N GLY A 110 7.28 -2.61 -3.17
CA GLY A 110 5.86 -2.54 -3.49
C GLY A 110 5.47 -1.20 -4.08
N MET A 111 5.97 -0.09 -3.52
CA MET A 111 5.69 1.25 -4.02
C MET A 111 6.37 1.52 -5.37
N SER A 112 7.60 1.04 -5.56
CA SER A 112 8.30 1.12 -6.84
C SER A 112 7.58 0.33 -7.93
N LEU A 113 7.06 -0.86 -7.61
CA LEU A 113 6.25 -1.67 -8.52
C LEU A 113 4.93 -0.98 -8.85
N TYR A 114 4.25 -0.39 -7.87
CA TYR A 114 3.03 0.39 -8.10
C TYR A 114 3.26 1.50 -9.12
N ARG A 115 4.29 2.31 -8.92
CA ARG A 115 4.63 3.40 -9.86
C ARG A 115 5.13 2.88 -11.21
N GLY A 116 5.92 1.82 -11.22
CA GLY A 116 6.37 1.18 -12.47
C GLY A 116 5.22 0.66 -13.32
N ILE A 117 4.28 -0.07 -12.73
CA ILE A 117 3.09 -0.58 -13.42
C ILE A 117 2.20 0.58 -13.89
N PHE A 118 1.99 1.59 -13.02
CA PHE A 118 1.21 2.77 -13.38
C PHE A 118 1.79 3.50 -14.59
N LEU A 119 3.10 3.77 -14.59
CA LEU A 119 3.78 4.44 -15.71
C LEU A 119 3.73 3.59 -16.99
N ALA A 120 3.94 2.28 -16.88
CA ALA A 120 3.85 1.38 -18.02
C ALA A 120 2.44 1.41 -18.66
N CYS A 121 1.40 1.28 -17.84
CA CYS A 121 0.02 1.34 -18.30
C CYS A 121 -0.36 2.71 -18.87
N LEU A 122 0.11 3.81 -18.24
CA LEU A 122 -0.11 5.16 -18.74
C LEU A 122 0.54 5.36 -20.11
N THR A 123 1.77 4.89 -20.30
CA THR A 123 2.48 4.98 -21.57
C THR A 123 1.76 4.19 -22.66
N ILE A 124 1.31 2.97 -22.35
CA ILE A 124 0.53 2.15 -23.27
C ILE A 124 -0.77 2.85 -23.66
N ASN A 125 -1.51 3.38 -22.68
CA ASN A 125 -2.76 4.09 -22.94
C ASN A 125 -2.56 5.31 -23.84
N ASN A 126 -1.52 6.11 -23.60
CA ASN A 126 -1.20 7.27 -24.43
C ASN A 126 -0.78 6.90 -25.85
N TYR A 127 -0.03 5.80 -26.02
CA TYR A 127 0.32 5.29 -27.32
C TYR A 127 -0.93 4.93 -28.17
N PHE A 128 -1.92 4.28 -27.54
CA PHE A 128 -3.18 3.93 -28.22
C PHE A 128 -4.07 5.14 -28.52
N LEU A 129 -4.02 6.19 -27.69
CA LEU A 129 -4.81 7.41 -27.89
C LEU A 129 -4.14 8.44 -28.81
N GLY A 130 -2.90 8.18 -29.24
CA GLY A 130 -2.14 9.10 -30.09
C GLY A 130 -1.82 10.45 -29.41
N LEU A 131 -1.78 10.48 -28.09
CA LEU A 131 -1.43 11.69 -27.31
C LEU A 131 0.09 11.83 -27.29
N GLU A 132 0.59 12.78 -28.07
CA GLU A 132 2.02 13.13 -28.10
C GLU A 132 2.41 13.99 -26.88
N ASN A 133 3.62 13.76 -26.36
CA ASN A 133 4.33 14.60 -25.37
C ASN A 133 3.86 14.55 -23.91
N LEU A 134 4.04 13.38 -23.28
CA LEU A 134 4.06 13.34 -21.81
C LEU A 134 5.37 13.98 -21.28
N PRO A 135 5.30 14.83 -20.24
CA PRO A 135 6.46 15.36 -19.55
C PRO A 135 7.12 14.30 -18.66
N TYR A 136 7.74 13.28 -19.28
CA TYR A 136 8.30 12.11 -18.57
C TYR A 136 9.27 12.48 -17.44
N LYS A 137 10.06 13.56 -17.60
CA LYS A 137 11.03 13.97 -16.57
C LYS A 137 10.34 14.39 -15.27
N GLU A 138 9.26 15.15 -15.37
CA GLU A 138 8.47 15.60 -14.21
C GLU A 138 7.77 14.42 -13.55
N ILE A 139 7.11 13.58 -14.35
CA ILE A 139 6.39 12.40 -13.86
C ILE A 139 7.32 11.42 -13.13
N ILE A 140 8.54 11.20 -13.64
CA ILE A 140 9.55 10.33 -13.00
C ILE A 140 10.07 10.96 -11.70
N ALA A 141 10.31 12.29 -11.70
CA ALA A 141 10.75 12.98 -10.49
C ALA A 141 9.69 12.91 -9.38
N ASP A 142 8.44 13.16 -9.72
CA ASP A 142 7.31 13.06 -8.80
C ASP A 142 7.11 11.62 -8.28
N ALA A 143 7.23 10.63 -9.16
CA ALA A 143 7.22 9.22 -8.77
C ALA A 143 8.36 8.87 -7.80
N GLY A 144 9.55 9.44 -8.00
CA GLY A 144 10.68 9.28 -7.09
C GLY A 144 10.39 9.84 -5.70
N TRP A 145 9.88 11.06 -5.61
CA TRP A 145 9.48 11.68 -4.34
C TRP A 145 8.40 10.87 -3.64
N GLU A 146 7.39 10.42 -4.38
CA GLU A 146 6.31 9.61 -3.83
C GLU A 146 6.81 8.30 -3.24
N VAL A 147 7.67 7.56 -3.95
CA VAL A 147 8.25 6.30 -3.46
C VAL A 147 9.06 6.53 -2.19
N LEU A 148 9.93 7.55 -2.16
CA LEU A 148 10.77 7.86 -1.01
C LEU A 148 9.94 8.30 0.21
N LEU A 149 9.04 9.26 0.04
CA LEU A 149 8.25 9.79 1.14
C LEU A 149 7.27 8.74 1.70
N THR A 150 6.59 8.01 0.82
CA THR A 150 5.63 6.98 1.23
C THR A 150 6.31 5.83 1.95
N SER A 151 7.45 5.34 1.45
CA SER A 151 8.19 4.25 2.10
C SER A 151 8.75 4.67 3.45
N THR A 152 9.30 5.88 3.54
CA THR A 152 9.84 6.43 4.79
C THR A 152 8.73 6.63 5.84
N LEU A 153 7.59 7.22 5.45
CA LEU A 153 6.44 7.39 6.33
C LEU A 153 5.94 6.04 6.84
N THR A 154 5.74 5.09 5.95
CA THR A 154 5.26 3.75 6.29
C THR A 154 6.20 3.06 7.27
N PHE A 155 7.51 3.20 7.07
CA PHE A 155 8.52 2.64 7.96
C PHE A 155 8.50 3.28 9.35
N VAL A 156 8.42 4.62 9.43
CA VAL A 156 8.34 5.35 10.71
C VAL A 156 7.07 4.95 11.48
N VAL A 157 5.93 4.90 10.81
CA VAL A 157 4.66 4.48 11.44
C VAL A 157 4.72 3.03 11.90
N TYR A 158 5.36 2.15 11.14
CA TYR A 158 5.58 0.77 11.55
C TYR A 158 6.47 0.67 12.80
N LEU A 159 7.56 1.43 12.87
CA LEU A 159 8.43 1.47 14.06
C LEU A 159 7.67 1.96 15.29
N LEU A 160 6.87 3.02 15.15
CA LEU A 160 6.01 3.52 16.22
C LEU A 160 5.00 2.47 16.68
N TYR A 161 4.34 1.81 15.74
CA TYR A 161 3.41 0.71 16.03
C TYR A 161 4.09 -0.40 16.86
N VAL A 162 5.26 -0.87 16.44
CA VAL A 162 6.00 -1.93 17.16
C VAL A 162 6.42 -1.48 18.55
N LYS A 163 6.86 -0.22 18.69
CA LYS A 163 7.24 0.35 20.00
C LYS A 163 6.06 0.46 20.95
N LEU A 164 4.88 0.88 20.44
CA LEU A 164 3.65 1.06 21.23
C LEU A 164 2.95 -0.28 21.53
N ALA A 165 2.90 -1.19 20.56
CA ALA A 165 2.23 -2.49 20.71
C ALA A 165 2.96 -3.43 21.67
N GLY A 166 4.15 -3.06 22.10
CA GLY A 166 4.96 -3.80 23.07
C GLY A 166 5.51 -5.12 22.53
N ARG A 167 6.67 -5.50 23.06
CA ARG A 167 7.41 -6.74 22.72
C ARG A 167 6.62 -8.05 22.89
N SER A 168 5.45 -8.03 23.51
CA SER A 168 4.71 -9.22 23.94
C SER A 168 4.14 -10.12 22.84
N ARG A 169 3.91 -9.58 21.63
CA ARG A 169 3.36 -10.39 20.53
C ARG A 169 4.42 -11.03 19.61
N PHE A 170 5.65 -10.59 19.65
CA PHE A 170 6.72 -11.12 18.80
C PHE A 170 7.31 -12.45 19.30
N SER A 171 7.21 -12.74 20.59
CA SER A 171 7.82 -13.94 21.20
C SER A 171 6.95 -15.21 21.12
N SER A 172 5.61 -15.05 21.01
CA SER A 172 4.69 -16.19 21.19
C SER A 172 4.46 -17.06 19.95
N ARG A 173 4.93 -16.67 18.74
CA ARG A 173 4.71 -17.46 17.52
C ARG A 173 5.84 -18.40 17.12
N LYS A 174 6.97 -18.39 17.82
CA LYS A 174 8.13 -19.24 17.47
C LYS A 174 8.03 -20.71 17.90
N THR A 175 7.07 -21.11 18.72
CA THR A 175 7.05 -22.44 19.34
C THR A 175 5.99 -23.41 18.80
N SER A 176 5.10 -23.03 17.89
CA SER A 176 4.00 -23.92 17.49
C SER A 176 4.18 -24.66 16.15
N ILE A 177 5.24 -24.43 15.40
CA ILE A 177 5.42 -25.04 14.06
C ILE A 177 6.37 -26.26 14.09
N TYR A 178 7.09 -26.54 15.18
CA TYR A 178 8.10 -27.60 15.22
C TYR A 178 7.69 -28.90 15.93
N TYR A 179 6.46 -29.02 16.47
CA TYR A 179 6.00 -30.25 17.16
C TYR A 179 4.76 -30.86 16.53
N GLY A 180 4.73 -31.02 15.22
CA GLY A 180 3.59 -31.66 14.55
C GLY A 180 3.99 -32.60 13.42
N LYS A 181 5.13 -33.30 13.52
CA LYS A 181 5.46 -34.43 12.62
C LYS A 181 6.39 -35.41 13.30
N THR A 182 5.82 -36.27 14.13
CA THR A 182 6.30 -37.62 14.37
C THR A 182 5.12 -38.46 14.84
N PHE A 183 4.80 -39.42 14.01
CA PHE A 183 3.96 -40.61 14.02
C PHE A 183 2.87 -40.56 12.98
#